data_cf9b4a0c80b72868239c01d627691a33
#
_entry.id   cf9b4a0c80b72868239c01d627691a33
#
_cell.length_a   1.000
_cell.length_b   1.000
_cell.length_c   1.000
_cell.angle_alpha   90.00
_cell.angle_beta   90.00
_cell.angle_gamma   90.00
#
_symmetry.space_group_name_H-M   'P 1'
#
loop_
_entity.id
_entity.type
_entity.pdbx_description
1 polymer ?
#
loop_
_entity_poly.entity_id
_entity_poly.type
_entity_poly.pdbx_seq_one_letter_code
_entity_poly.pdbx_strand_id
1 'polypeptide(L)'
;MNNYLNSVNAPAFYLLVALILTFITIMCGVFLIKSYRAGIKLGMDKKVLRKTITASATFTLLPSISILLGVIALSGSLGVPFSWLRLSVIGALQYELNVAEIAAQSIGLSGLRLEELSIGAFVTIALVMTIGILGGVFCCIFFLKKYLGKLSSAPKKEKSENAKPGFGAHATTAMFVGLCAAYIG
;
A
#
# COMPACT_ATOMS: atom_id res chain seq x y z
N MET A 1 21.15 -8.47 21.54
CA MET A 1 21.01 -8.30 20.10
C MET A 1 20.48 -9.56 19.42
N ASN A 2 21.12 -10.71 19.60
CA ASN A 2 20.68 -11.97 18.95
C ASN A 2 19.27 -12.43 19.34
N ASN A 3 18.83 -12.20 20.59
CA ASN A 3 17.49 -12.62 21.05
C ASN A 3 16.35 -11.85 20.37
N TYR A 4 16.53 -10.55 20.11
CA TYR A 4 15.52 -9.75 19.40
C TYR A 4 15.32 -10.24 17.96
N LEU A 5 16.40 -10.29 17.18
CA LEU A 5 16.33 -10.76 15.79
C LEU A 5 15.79 -12.20 15.67
N ASN A 6 16.18 -13.09 16.57
CA ASN A 6 15.67 -14.46 16.60
C ASN A 6 14.15 -14.50 16.87
N SER A 7 13.66 -13.61 17.72
CA SER A 7 12.22 -13.53 18.02
C SER A 7 11.42 -12.98 16.85
N VAL A 8 11.89 -11.89 16.21
CA VAL A 8 11.19 -11.25 15.06
C VAL A 8 11.29 -12.08 13.77
N ASN A 9 12.32 -12.93 13.65
CA ASN A 9 12.51 -13.85 12.54
C ASN A 9 12.18 -15.31 12.90
N ALA A 10 11.35 -15.53 13.92
CA ALA A 10 10.97 -16.87 14.32
C ALA A 10 10.20 -17.60 13.19
N PRO A 11 10.39 -18.93 13.03
CA PRO A 11 9.72 -19.72 11.99
C PRO A 11 8.19 -19.59 12.01
N ALA A 12 7.61 -19.41 13.19
CA ALA A 12 6.17 -19.19 13.36
C ALA A 12 5.69 -17.90 12.66
N PHE A 13 6.49 -16.82 12.69
CA PHE A 13 6.18 -15.58 11.98
C PHE A 13 6.21 -15.76 10.46
N TYR A 14 7.19 -16.50 9.94
CA TYR A 14 7.25 -16.81 8.51
C TYR A 14 6.06 -17.64 8.06
N LEU A 15 5.63 -18.63 8.85
CA LEU A 15 4.48 -19.45 8.54
C LEU A 15 3.19 -18.62 8.53
N LEU A 16 3.00 -17.75 9.51
CA LEU A 16 1.85 -16.84 9.57
C LEU A 16 1.81 -15.91 8.36
N VAL A 17 2.93 -15.29 8.03
CA VAL A 17 3.03 -14.39 6.87
C VAL A 17 2.79 -15.14 5.57
N ALA A 18 3.36 -16.34 5.40
CA ALA A 18 3.15 -17.17 4.21
C ALA A 18 1.67 -17.55 4.04
N LEU A 19 0.97 -17.86 5.13
CA LEU A 19 -0.46 -18.18 5.10
C LEU A 19 -1.28 -16.98 4.65
N ILE A 20 -1.01 -15.79 5.19
CA ILE A 20 -1.72 -14.55 4.81
C ILE A 20 -1.45 -14.21 3.34
N LEU A 21 -0.19 -14.25 2.91
CA LEU A 21 0.18 -13.94 1.51
C LEU A 21 -0.45 -14.93 0.53
N THR A 22 -0.49 -16.22 0.88
CA THR A 22 -1.14 -17.25 0.07
C THR A 22 -2.64 -16.98 -0.05
N PHE A 23 -3.31 -16.67 1.05
CA PHE A 23 -4.73 -16.31 1.05
C PHE A 23 -5.01 -15.11 0.14
N ILE A 24 -4.21 -14.04 0.24
CA ILE A 24 -4.38 -12.85 -0.58
C ILE A 24 -4.11 -13.15 -2.05
N THR A 25 -3.09 -13.94 -2.36
CA THR A 25 -2.78 -14.35 -3.74
C THR A 25 -3.94 -15.13 -4.36
N ILE A 26 -4.55 -16.05 -3.62
CA ILE A 26 -5.74 -16.79 -4.06
C ILE A 26 -6.91 -15.82 -4.31
N MET A 27 -7.16 -14.90 -3.39
CA MET A 27 -8.21 -13.89 -3.54
C MET A 27 -7.99 -13.02 -4.79
N CYS A 28 -6.78 -12.54 -5.03
CA CYS A 28 -6.43 -11.79 -6.23
C CYS A 28 -6.69 -12.60 -7.51
N GLY A 29 -6.31 -13.88 -7.52
CA GLY A 29 -6.59 -14.79 -8.64
C GLY A 29 -8.09 -14.96 -8.91
N VAL A 30 -8.88 -15.18 -7.86
CA VAL A 30 -10.34 -15.29 -7.95
C VAL A 30 -10.96 -14.01 -8.52
N PHE A 31 -10.55 -12.84 -8.02
CA PHE A 31 -11.03 -11.55 -8.53
C PHE A 31 -10.63 -11.33 -9.98
N LEU A 32 -9.41 -11.66 -10.37
CA LEU A 32 -8.96 -11.55 -11.76
C LEU A 32 -9.82 -12.41 -12.69
N ILE A 33 -10.08 -13.66 -12.32
CA ILE A 33 -10.91 -14.57 -13.10
C ILE A 33 -12.36 -14.07 -13.20
N LYS A 34 -12.94 -13.62 -12.08
CA LYS A 34 -14.30 -13.06 -12.05
C LYS A 34 -14.41 -11.81 -12.92
N SER A 35 -13.46 -10.89 -12.82
CA SER A 35 -13.42 -9.66 -13.62
C SER A 35 -13.28 -9.97 -15.12
N TYR A 36 -12.40 -10.91 -15.48
CA TYR A 36 -12.24 -11.36 -16.86
C TYR A 36 -13.52 -11.96 -17.43
N ARG A 37 -14.17 -12.85 -16.67
CA ARG A 37 -15.47 -13.45 -17.08
C ARG A 37 -16.57 -12.41 -17.19
N ALA A 38 -16.63 -11.44 -16.28
CA ALA A 38 -17.60 -10.35 -16.34
C ALA A 38 -17.38 -9.49 -17.59
N GLY A 39 -16.12 -9.15 -17.93
CA GLY A 39 -15.78 -8.43 -19.15
C GLY A 39 -16.27 -9.16 -20.42
N ILE A 40 -16.08 -10.47 -20.50
CA ILE A 40 -16.59 -11.26 -21.63
C ILE A 40 -18.13 -11.22 -21.70
N LYS A 41 -18.81 -11.34 -20.55
CA LYS A 41 -20.28 -11.28 -20.51
C LYS A 41 -20.85 -9.93 -20.96
N LEU A 42 -20.10 -8.84 -20.73
CA LEU A 42 -20.43 -7.49 -21.19
C LEU A 42 -20.09 -7.25 -22.67
N GLY A 43 -19.65 -8.28 -23.40
CA GLY A 43 -19.33 -8.17 -24.82
C GLY A 43 -17.97 -7.53 -25.14
N MET A 44 -17.07 -7.40 -24.15
CA MET A 44 -15.72 -6.85 -24.40
C MET A 44 -14.88 -7.83 -25.22
N ASP A 45 -14.14 -7.31 -26.19
CA ASP A 45 -13.21 -8.11 -27.01
C ASP A 45 -12.11 -8.72 -26.11
N LYS A 46 -11.85 -10.00 -26.32
CA LYS A 46 -10.79 -10.75 -25.62
C LYS A 46 -9.39 -10.13 -25.83
N LYS A 47 -9.14 -9.53 -27.01
CA LYS A 47 -7.88 -8.82 -27.28
C LYS A 47 -7.71 -7.60 -26.37
N VAL A 48 -8.78 -6.84 -26.16
CA VAL A 48 -8.77 -5.68 -25.25
C VAL A 48 -8.51 -6.14 -23.82
N LEU A 49 -9.21 -7.17 -23.35
CA LEU A 49 -9.00 -7.71 -22.00
C LEU A 49 -7.57 -8.19 -21.78
N ARG A 50 -7.00 -8.95 -22.72
CA ARG A 50 -5.60 -9.37 -22.65
C ARG A 50 -4.63 -8.19 -22.64
N LYS A 51 -4.84 -7.22 -23.53
CA LYS A 51 -3.99 -6.01 -23.59
C LYS A 51 -4.04 -5.23 -22.27
N THR A 52 -5.21 -5.13 -21.66
CA THR A 52 -5.37 -4.49 -20.34
C THR A 52 -4.61 -5.22 -19.24
N ILE A 53 -4.71 -6.56 -19.19
CA ILE A 53 -3.99 -7.37 -18.20
C ILE A 53 -2.48 -7.21 -18.38
N THR A 54 -1.98 -7.33 -19.62
CA THR A 54 -0.55 -7.20 -19.90
C THR A 54 -0.04 -5.80 -19.57
N ALA A 55 -0.78 -4.76 -19.96
CA ALA A 55 -0.41 -3.38 -19.65
C ALA A 55 -0.37 -3.15 -18.14
N SER A 56 -1.38 -3.61 -17.40
CA SER A 56 -1.40 -3.51 -15.94
C SER A 56 -0.22 -4.23 -15.29
N ALA A 57 0.09 -5.44 -15.74
CA ALA A 57 1.23 -6.20 -15.23
C ALA A 57 2.56 -5.46 -15.47
N THR A 58 2.75 -4.92 -16.69
CA THR A 58 3.96 -4.15 -17.04
C THR A 58 4.10 -2.89 -16.18
N PHE A 59 3.00 -2.13 -16.00
CA PHE A 59 3.00 -0.93 -15.16
C PHE A 59 3.26 -1.22 -13.67
N THR A 60 2.93 -2.43 -13.20
CA THR A 60 3.15 -2.82 -11.80
C THR A 60 4.59 -3.21 -11.53
N LEU A 61 5.37 -3.54 -12.55
CA LEU A 61 6.74 -4.02 -12.38
C LEU A 61 7.66 -2.98 -11.71
N LEU A 62 7.60 -1.74 -12.15
CA LEU A 62 8.45 -0.66 -11.64
C LEU A 62 8.17 -0.34 -10.14
N PRO A 63 6.90 -0.13 -9.70
CA PRO A 63 6.60 0.00 -8.28
C PRO A 63 7.01 -1.22 -7.45
N SER A 64 6.91 -2.43 -8.00
CA SER A 64 7.31 -3.66 -7.29
C SER A 64 8.79 -3.69 -6.91
N ILE A 65 9.66 -3.16 -7.78
CA ILE A 65 11.10 -3.04 -7.47
C ILE A 65 11.31 -2.08 -6.30
N SER A 66 10.63 -0.94 -6.29
CA SER A 66 10.71 0.02 -5.19
C SER A 66 10.23 -0.58 -3.85
N ILE A 67 9.15 -1.36 -3.89
CA ILE A 67 8.64 -2.08 -2.71
C ILE A 67 9.67 -3.10 -2.22
N LEU A 68 10.31 -3.84 -3.11
CA LEU A 68 11.34 -4.82 -2.75
C LEU A 68 12.52 -4.16 -2.04
N LEU A 69 13.00 -3.03 -2.55
CA LEU A 69 14.05 -2.23 -1.89
C LEU A 69 13.61 -1.76 -0.50
N GLY A 70 12.36 -1.36 -0.36
CA GLY A 70 11.77 -1.00 0.93
C GLY A 70 11.69 -2.14 1.92
N VAL A 71 11.34 -3.34 1.46
CA VAL A 71 11.36 -4.56 2.30
C VAL A 71 12.78 -4.80 2.83
N ILE A 72 13.79 -4.69 1.97
CA ILE A 72 15.18 -4.86 2.37
C ILE A 72 15.58 -3.81 3.42
N ALA A 73 15.22 -2.54 3.20
CA ALA A 73 15.55 -1.46 4.12
C ALA A 73 14.92 -1.65 5.51
N LEU A 74 13.64 -2.01 5.58
CA LEU A 74 12.92 -2.24 6.85
C LEU A 74 13.28 -3.57 7.52
N SER A 75 13.68 -4.58 6.75
CA SER A 75 13.94 -5.91 7.28
C SER A 75 15.14 -5.94 8.23
N GLY A 76 16.09 -5.03 8.05
CA GLY A 76 17.24 -4.87 8.95
C GLY A 76 16.84 -4.51 10.37
N SER A 77 15.77 -3.75 10.56
CA SER A 77 15.31 -3.26 11.87
C SER A 77 14.13 -4.05 12.42
N LEU A 78 13.08 -4.21 11.61
CA LEU A 78 11.80 -4.80 12.03
C LEU A 78 11.65 -6.29 11.71
N GLY A 79 12.67 -6.91 11.15
CA GLY A 79 12.65 -8.31 10.72
C GLY A 79 12.02 -8.51 9.35
N VAL A 80 12.43 -9.58 8.67
CA VAL A 80 12.02 -9.89 7.30
C VAL A 80 10.53 -10.18 7.18
N PRO A 81 9.93 -11.07 8.00
CA PRO A 81 8.54 -11.47 7.80
C PRO A 81 7.56 -10.31 8.02
N PHE A 82 7.79 -9.47 9.03
CA PHE A 82 6.94 -8.32 9.31
C PHE A 82 7.01 -7.26 8.19
N SER A 83 8.21 -6.89 7.78
CA SER A 83 8.42 -5.92 6.70
C SER A 83 7.83 -6.40 5.38
N TRP A 84 7.99 -7.67 5.08
CA TRP A 84 7.44 -8.27 3.87
C TRP A 84 5.92 -8.24 3.86
N LEU A 85 5.27 -8.67 4.95
CA LEU A 85 3.81 -8.63 5.07
C LEU A 85 3.28 -7.21 4.89
N ARG A 86 3.86 -6.24 5.60
CA ARG A 86 3.38 -4.86 5.58
C ARG A 86 3.50 -4.22 4.21
N LEU A 87 4.64 -4.32 3.56
CA LEU A 87 4.88 -3.69 2.27
C LEU A 87 4.22 -4.42 1.10
N SER A 88 3.99 -5.74 1.20
CA SER A 88 3.33 -6.49 0.14
C SER A 88 1.81 -6.38 0.15
N VAL A 89 1.20 -6.12 1.31
CA VAL A 89 -0.26 -6.25 1.48
C VAL A 89 -0.94 -4.93 1.77
N ILE A 90 -0.42 -4.16 2.71
CA ILE A 90 -1.16 -3.03 3.30
C ILE A 90 -0.45 -1.71 3.05
N GLY A 91 0.87 -1.71 3.01
CA GLY A 91 1.68 -0.51 3.17
C GLY A 91 2.06 0.20 1.87
N ALA A 92 2.19 1.50 2.00
CA ALA A 92 2.98 2.33 1.10
C ALA A 92 4.37 2.51 1.73
N LEU A 93 5.43 2.26 0.97
CA LEU A 93 6.81 2.33 1.46
C LEU A 93 7.10 3.61 2.26
N GLN A 94 6.73 4.74 1.71
CA GLN A 94 6.93 6.06 2.32
C GLN A 94 6.23 6.17 3.69
N TYR A 95 4.97 5.75 3.75
CA TYR A 95 4.20 5.76 4.99
C TYR A 95 4.84 4.85 6.04
N GLU A 96 5.20 3.63 5.67
CA GLU A 96 5.74 2.64 6.60
C GLU A 96 7.08 3.09 7.19
N LEU A 97 7.98 3.63 6.36
CA LEU A 97 9.27 4.16 6.81
C LEU A 97 9.08 5.35 7.77
N ASN A 98 8.29 6.34 7.36
CA ASN A 98 8.11 7.56 8.15
C ASN A 98 7.41 7.27 9.48
N VAL A 99 6.35 6.45 9.48
CA VAL A 99 5.62 6.16 10.72
C VAL A 99 6.45 5.29 11.65
N ALA A 100 7.23 4.34 11.12
CA ALA A 100 8.13 3.54 11.94
C ALA A 100 9.22 4.40 12.60
N GLU A 101 9.81 5.34 11.85
CA GLU A 101 10.81 6.28 12.35
C GLU A 101 10.24 7.21 13.43
N ILE A 102 9.08 7.84 13.16
CA ILE A 102 8.40 8.72 14.13
C ILE A 102 8.00 7.93 15.39
N ALA A 103 7.51 6.70 15.23
CA ALA A 103 7.17 5.85 16.36
C ALA A 103 8.40 5.49 17.20
N ALA A 104 9.54 5.18 16.56
CA ALA A 104 10.79 4.92 17.25
C ALA A 104 11.27 6.15 18.05
N GLN A 105 11.26 7.32 17.43
CA GLN A 105 11.64 8.58 18.07
C GLN A 105 10.71 8.95 19.23
N SER A 106 9.40 8.69 19.09
CA SER A 106 8.41 9.00 20.13
C SER A 106 8.61 8.20 21.42
N ILE A 107 9.25 7.04 21.35
CA ILE A 107 9.59 6.21 22.51
C ILE A 107 11.03 6.43 23.00
N GLY A 108 11.70 7.48 22.51
CA GLY A 108 13.02 7.89 22.95
C GLY A 108 14.19 7.19 22.27
N LEU A 109 13.96 6.47 21.15
CA LEU A 109 15.03 5.90 20.34
C LEU A 109 15.59 6.95 19.39
N SER A 110 16.87 6.82 19.02
CA SER A 110 17.49 7.73 18.05
C SER A 110 17.02 7.50 16.60
N GLY A 111 16.27 6.42 16.36
CA GLY A 111 15.71 6.01 15.08
C GLY A 111 15.50 4.49 15.03
N LEU A 112 15.29 3.95 13.83
CA LEU A 112 15.14 2.52 13.59
C LEU A 112 16.49 1.77 13.61
N ARG A 113 17.28 1.99 14.66
CA ARG A 113 18.58 1.32 14.81
C ARG A 113 18.42 0.00 15.53
N LEU A 114 18.95 -1.07 14.92
CA LEU A 114 18.85 -2.43 15.47
C LEU A 114 19.40 -2.55 16.91
N GLU A 115 20.40 -1.75 17.25
CA GLU A 115 21.08 -1.79 18.55
C GLU A 115 20.18 -1.31 19.69
N GLU A 116 19.24 -0.41 19.41
CA GLU A 116 18.33 0.20 20.38
C GLU A 116 16.96 -0.52 20.44
N LEU A 117 16.68 -1.40 19.45
CA LEU A 117 15.38 -2.06 19.35
C LEU A 117 15.25 -3.20 20.36
N SER A 118 14.20 -3.11 21.16
CA SER A 118 13.72 -4.17 22.05
C SER A 118 12.40 -4.77 21.50
N ILE A 119 11.98 -5.93 22.03
CA ILE A 119 10.68 -6.52 21.66
C ILE A 119 9.53 -5.56 21.99
N GLY A 120 9.61 -4.85 23.12
CA GLY A 120 8.61 -3.85 23.50
C GLY A 120 8.55 -2.68 22.51
N ALA A 121 9.71 -2.15 22.09
CA ALA A 121 9.80 -1.11 21.07
C ALA A 121 9.20 -1.59 19.73
N PHE A 122 9.54 -2.79 19.29
CA PHE A 122 8.97 -3.38 18.08
C PHE A 122 7.44 -3.46 18.12
N VAL A 123 6.86 -3.95 19.22
CA VAL A 123 5.40 -4.06 19.38
C VAL A 123 4.76 -2.67 19.33
N THR A 124 5.34 -1.68 19.99
CA THR A 124 4.84 -0.30 19.99
C THR A 124 4.87 0.30 18.58
N ILE A 125 5.99 0.17 17.86
CA ILE A 125 6.13 0.63 16.49
C ILE A 125 5.10 -0.04 15.59
N ALA A 126 4.97 -1.38 15.67
CA ALA A 126 4.01 -2.16 14.89
C ALA A 126 2.55 -1.74 15.15
N LEU A 127 2.19 -1.46 16.41
CA LEU A 127 0.87 -0.97 16.78
C LEU A 127 0.59 0.43 16.22
N VAL A 128 1.51 1.36 16.37
CA VAL A 128 1.38 2.74 15.83
C VAL A 128 1.21 2.70 14.31
N MET A 129 2.04 1.95 13.60
CA MET A 129 1.94 1.75 12.16
C MET A 129 0.57 1.18 11.76
N THR A 130 0.01 0.26 12.55
CA THR A 130 -1.28 -0.38 12.26
C THR A 130 -2.46 0.55 12.53
N ILE A 131 -2.47 1.24 13.67
CA ILE A 131 -3.54 2.17 14.04
C ILE A 131 -3.64 3.32 13.03
N GLY A 132 -2.53 3.83 12.56
CA GLY A 132 -2.50 4.90 11.56
C GLY A 132 -3.19 4.50 10.25
N ILE A 133 -2.99 3.27 9.78
CA ILE A 133 -3.67 2.76 8.57
C ILE A 133 -5.17 2.53 8.80
N LEU A 134 -5.55 2.05 9.98
CA LEU A 134 -6.96 1.78 10.29
C LEU A 134 -7.83 3.02 10.14
N GLY A 135 -7.34 4.20 10.49
CA GLY A 135 -8.05 5.47 10.29
C GLY A 135 -8.48 5.68 8.84
N GLY A 136 -7.59 5.43 7.88
CA GLY A 136 -7.88 5.50 6.44
C GLY A 136 -8.92 4.47 6.01
N VAL A 137 -8.81 3.23 6.51
CA VAL A 137 -9.77 2.16 6.21
C VAL A 137 -11.17 2.51 6.73
N PHE A 138 -11.28 3.03 7.96
CA PHE A 138 -12.56 3.52 8.51
C PHE A 138 -13.15 4.64 7.67
N CYS A 139 -12.36 5.63 7.27
CA CYS A 139 -12.81 6.67 6.35
C CYS A 139 -13.35 6.09 5.04
N CYS A 140 -12.67 5.13 4.43
CA CYS A 140 -13.14 4.46 3.22
C CYS A 140 -14.47 3.74 3.44
N ILE A 141 -14.63 2.99 4.51
CA ILE A 141 -15.86 2.23 4.79
C ILE A 141 -17.08 3.17 4.92
N PHE A 142 -16.93 4.28 5.65
CA PHE A 142 -18.06 5.16 5.94
C PHE A 142 -18.33 6.20 4.83
N PHE A 143 -17.30 6.72 4.17
CA PHE A 143 -17.43 7.86 3.28
C PHE A 143 -17.33 7.51 1.80
N LEU A 144 -16.65 6.41 1.40
CA LEU A 144 -16.39 6.08 0.01
C LEU A 144 -17.67 5.87 -0.80
N LYS A 145 -18.65 5.13 -0.24
CA LYS A 145 -19.93 4.87 -0.92
C LYS A 145 -20.69 6.17 -1.23
N LYS A 146 -20.73 7.09 -0.25
CA LYS A 146 -21.42 8.38 -0.39
C LYS A 146 -20.68 9.29 -1.37
N TYR A 147 -19.36 9.27 -1.34
CA TYR A 147 -18.51 10.04 -2.26
C TYR A 147 -18.66 9.55 -3.71
N LEU A 148 -18.57 8.23 -3.94
CA LEU A 148 -18.75 7.63 -5.26
C LEU A 148 -20.16 7.86 -5.81
N GLY A 149 -21.21 7.80 -4.97
CA GLY A 149 -22.57 8.15 -5.37
C GLY A 149 -22.69 9.57 -5.89
N LYS A 150 -22.08 10.54 -5.21
CA LYS A 150 -22.04 11.94 -5.67
C LYS A 150 -21.24 12.10 -6.98
N LEU A 151 -20.14 11.37 -7.11
CA LEU A 151 -19.29 11.43 -8.30
C LEU A 151 -20.00 10.83 -9.53
N SER A 152 -20.73 9.73 -9.36
CA SER A 152 -21.52 9.08 -10.42
C SER A 152 -22.74 9.90 -10.83
N SER A 153 -23.29 10.70 -9.93
CA SER A 153 -24.44 11.57 -10.17
C SER A 153 -24.04 12.94 -10.78
N ALA A 154 -22.75 13.24 -10.81
CA ALA A 154 -22.27 14.43 -11.51
C ALA A 154 -22.52 14.28 -13.03
N PRO A 155 -23.14 15.25 -13.72
CA PRO A 155 -23.38 15.16 -15.14
C PRO A 155 -22.05 14.92 -15.85
N LYS A 156 -21.98 13.86 -16.67
CA LYS A 156 -20.86 13.64 -17.58
C LYS A 156 -20.82 14.84 -18.51
N LYS A 157 -20.01 15.83 -18.18
CA LYS A 157 -19.64 16.85 -19.18
C LYS A 157 -18.92 16.08 -20.27
N GLU A 158 -19.52 16.05 -21.46
CA GLU A 158 -18.87 15.60 -22.68
C GLU A 158 -17.49 16.25 -22.73
N LYS A 159 -16.47 15.42 -22.94
CA LYS A 159 -15.11 15.91 -23.19
C LYS A 159 -15.13 16.70 -24.50
N SER A 160 -15.47 17.97 -24.42
CA SER A 160 -15.09 18.90 -25.45
C SER A 160 -13.56 18.97 -25.43
N GLU A 161 -12.95 18.71 -26.57
CA GLU A 161 -11.48 18.71 -26.74
C GLU A 161 -10.82 20.04 -26.33
N ASN A 162 -11.61 21.08 -26.11
CA ASN A 162 -11.20 22.43 -25.69
C ASN A 162 -11.66 22.82 -24.27
N ALA A 163 -12.13 21.87 -23.45
CA ALA A 163 -12.53 22.20 -22.08
C ALA A 163 -11.30 22.48 -21.20
N LYS A 164 -11.20 23.69 -20.68
CA LYS A 164 -10.17 24.04 -19.66
C LYS A 164 -10.22 23.05 -18.52
N PRO A 165 -9.06 22.61 -18.02
CA PRO A 165 -8.99 21.66 -16.91
C PRO A 165 -9.78 22.20 -15.72
N GLY A 166 -10.75 21.41 -15.24
CA GLY A 166 -11.59 21.80 -14.11
C GLY A 166 -10.79 21.84 -12.81
N PHE A 167 -11.33 22.50 -11.79
CA PHE A 167 -10.73 22.61 -10.45
C PHE A 167 -10.17 21.29 -9.91
N GLY A 168 -10.85 20.15 -10.16
CA GLY A 168 -10.39 18.84 -9.73
C GLY A 168 -9.04 18.42 -10.31
N ALA A 169 -8.76 18.75 -11.57
CA ALA A 169 -7.47 18.46 -12.21
C ALA A 169 -6.35 19.29 -11.57
N HIS A 170 -6.60 20.59 -11.35
CA HIS A 170 -5.64 21.46 -10.69
C HIS A 170 -5.41 21.05 -9.22
N ALA A 171 -6.45 20.67 -8.48
CA ALA A 171 -6.35 20.20 -7.12
C ALA A 171 -5.51 18.92 -7.02
N THR A 172 -5.71 17.96 -7.92
CA THR A 172 -4.92 16.71 -7.96
C THR A 172 -3.45 17.00 -8.26
N THR A 173 -3.17 17.88 -9.24
CA THR A 173 -1.79 18.27 -9.57
C THR A 173 -1.12 19.01 -8.40
N ALA A 174 -1.84 19.95 -7.76
CA ALA A 174 -1.32 20.68 -6.61
C ALA A 174 -1.03 19.77 -5.42
N MET A 175 -1.91 18.79 -5.15
CA MET A 175 -1.70 17.79 -4.11
C MET A 175 -0.47 16.92 -4.39
N PHE A 176 -0.29 16.48 -5.64
CA PHE A 176 0.86 15.68 -6.04
C PHE A 176 2.17 16.48 -5.95
N VAL A 177 2.18 17.72 -6.43
CA VAL A 177 3.35 18.61 -6.33
C VAL A 177 3.68 18.92 -4.86
N GLY A 178 2.67 19.20 -4.03
CA GLY A 178 2.85 19.43 -2.61
C GLY A 178 3.42 18.22 -1.87
N LEU A 179 2.95 17.00 -2.22
CA LEU A 179 3.49 15.76 -1.68
C LEU A 179 4.97 15.60 -2.07
N CYS A 180 5.30 15.78 -3.35
CA CYS A 180 6.69 15.70 -3.83
C CYS A 180 7.59 16.74 -3.13
N ALA A 181 7.13 17.99 -2.99
CA ALA A 181 7.87 19.04 -2.31
C ALA A 181 8.14 18.71 -0.83
N ALA A 182 7.16 18.13 -0.13
CA ALA A 182 7.31 17.72 1.26
C ALA A 182 8.34 16.59 1.47
N TYR A 183 8.70 15.86 0.40
CA TYR A 183 9.73 14.80 0.47
C TYR A 183 11.11 15.25 -0.02
N ILE A 184 11.20 16.38 -0.68
CA ILE A 184 12.48 16.92 -1.22
C ILE A 184 13.06 17.97 -0.26
N GLY A 185 12.23 18.66 0.52
CA GLY A 185 12.61 19.68 1.52
C GLY A 185 12.89 19.12 2.86
#